data_1121a84917559c82c3b3f2be069ba3eb
#
_entry.id   1121a84917559c82c3b3f2be069ba3eb
#
_cell.length_a   1.000
_cell.length_b   1.000
_cell.length_c   1.000
_cell.angle_alpha   90.00
_cell.angle_beta   90.00
_cell.angle_gamma   90.00
#
_symmetry.space_group_name_H-M   'P 1'
#
loop_
_entity.id
_entity.type
_entity.pdbx_description
1 polymer ?
#
loop_
_entity_poly.entity_id
_entity_poly.type
_entity_poly.pdbx_seq_one_letter_code
_entity_poly.pdbx_strand_id
1 'polypeptide(L)'
;MADQYDLGVGTVFRKVNEVLSRLPHCADITRDLAAKYTGILLVDGKYVKVKGYDRKLPVVYGVDYQSHDIPSYRLGVNEGYLTLIKFFSSLKLANYPLQAMVCDDNQATRDACLNIFPGAVVQLCQNHYKQNVRNCFDLKTDSLHLEFVRGIEDLLSCKRSLEDHNRRAGYLFDRWKHDPICLAILTDLAKSSDLLLGWRNFRGLPTTTNLIECFNSHLQGRLKTVKGFESMSHADTWLNGYFLRRRTKKLTDCEGKFKSLNGKTPLQVSKKPDIDLPIFF
;
A
#
# COMPACT_ATOMS: atom_id res chain seq x y z
N MET A 1 6.61 9.71 28.94
CA MET A 1 5.20 10.14 29.19
C MET A 1 4.78 9.80 30.63
N ALA A 2 4.85 8.55 31.12
CA ALA A 2 4.51 8.24 32.52
C ALA A 2 5.33 9.08 33.51
N ASP A 3 6.65 9.07 33.41
CA ASP A 3 7.57 9.84 34.27
C ASP A 3 7.39 11.36 34.11
N GLN A 4 7.00 11.84 32.92
CA GLN A 4 6.77 13.27 32.69
C GLN A 4 5.57 13.86 33.44
N TYR A 5 4.60 13.00 33.79
CA TYR A 5 3.35 13.40 34.43
C TYR A 5 3.20 12.75 35.83
N ASP A 6 4.23 12.09 36.34
CA ASP A 6 4.21 11.34 37.59
C ASP A 6 3.02 10.35 37.67
N LEU A 7 2.77 9.64 36.61
CA LEU A 7 1.69 8.67 36.48
C LEU A 7 2.23 7.25 36.31
N GLY A 8 1.60 6.29 36.95
CA GLY A 8 1.91 4.88 36.71
C GLY A 8 1.63 4.49 35.24
N VAL A 9 2.51 3.63 34.64
CA VAL A 9 2.41 3.17 33.26
C VAL A 9 1.01 2.62 32.93
N GLY A 10 0.38 1.86 33.84
CA GLY A 10 -0.97 1.33 33.65
C GLY A 10 -2.05 2.42 33.57
N THR A 11 -1.87 3.53 34.27
CA THR A 11 -2.78 4.69 34.23
C THR A 11 -2.65 5.40 32.87
N VAL A 12 -1.40 5.62 32.40
CA VAL A 12 -1.16 6.21 31.08
C VAL A 12 -1.76 5.33 30.00
N PHE A 13 -1.55 4.01 30.06
CA PHE A 13 -2.11 3.05 29.10
C PHE A 13 -3.64 3.14 29.03
N ARG A 14 -4.32 3.12 30.18
CA ARG A 14 -5.80 3.23 30.23
C ARG A 14 -6.29 4.55 29.65
N LYS A 15 -5.67 5.68 30.02
CA LYS A 15 -6.03 7.01 29.53
C LYS A 15 -5.82 7.14 28.03
N VAL A 16 -4.71 6.65 27.50
CA VAL A 16 -4.44 6.64 26.04
C VAL A 16 -5.50 5.82 25.32
N ASN A 17 -5.80 4.60 25.77
CA ASN A 17 -6.82 3.77 25.13
C ASN A 17 -8.22 4.39 25.22
N GLU A 18 -8.58 5.02 26.31
CA GLU A 18 -9.84 5.76 26.46
C GLU A 18 -9.95 6.89 25.42
N VAL A 19 -8.90 7.69 25.24
CA VAL A 19 -8.90 8.76 24.21
C VAL A 19 -8.97 8.16 22.80
N LEU A 20 -8.16 7.14 22.48
CA LEU A 20 -8.13 6.53 21.17
C LEU A 20 -9.47 5.87 20.79
N SER A 21 -10.17 5.28 21.77
CA SER A 21 -11.47 4.62 21.52
C SER A 21 -12.61 5.60 21.19
N ARG A 22 -12.44 6.88 21.50
CA ARG A 22 -13.42 7.95 21.15
C ARG A 22 -13.19 8.56 19.78
N LEU A 23 -12.05 8.25 19.13
CA LEU A 23 -11.75 8.78 17.81
C LEU A 23 -12.69 8.16 16.75
N PRO A 24 -13.19 8.95 15.80
CA PRO A 24 -13.95 8.42 14.67
C PRO A 24 -13.08 7.46 13.86
N HIS A 25 -13.72 6.51 13.18
CA HIS A 25 -12.98 5.58 12.34
C HIS A 25 -12.42 6.28 11.08
N CYS A 26 -11.28 5.83 10.62
CA CYS A 26 -10.57 6.40 9.48
C CYS A 26 -11.46 6.54 8.23
N ALA A 27 -12.31 5.54 7.95
CA ALA A 27 -13.27 5.56 6.83
C ALA A 27 -14.41 6.58 7.02
N ASP A 28 -14.86 6.84 8.25
CA ASP A 28 -15.89 7.86 8.53
C ASP A 28 -15.34 9.26 8.26
N ILE A 29 -14.10 9.52 8.68
CA ILE A 29 -13.39 10.78 8.35
C ILE A 29 -13.29 10.96 6.83
N THR A 30 -13.03 9.90 6.08
CA THR A 30 -12.99 9.95 4.61
C THR A 30 -14.36 10.32 4.04
N ARG A 31 -15.42 9.66 4.48
CA ARG A 31 -16.80 9.92 4.03
C ARG A 31 -17.23 11.35 4.33
N ASP A 32 -16.93 11.82 5.53
CA ASP A 32 -17.50 13.06 6.04
C ASP A 32 -16.69 14.30 5.63
N LEU A 33 -15.36 14.19 5.61
CA LEU A 33 -14.46 15.32 5.43
C LEU A 33 -13.67 15.34 4.12
N ALA A 34 -13.39 14.19 3.51
CA ALA A 34 -12.51 14.11 2.34
C ALA A 34 -13.31 13.99 1.03
N ALA A 35 -12.90 14.69 -0.02
CA ALA A 35 -13.53 14.64 -1.33
C ALA A 35 -12.56 14.88 -2.51
N LYS A 36 -11.33 15.33 -2.25
CA LYS A 36 -10.35 15.64 -3.30
C LYS A 36 -9.37 14.50 -3.52
N TYR A 37 -9.90 13.34 -3.83
CA TYR A 37 -9.09 12.20 -4.24
C TYR A 37 -9.01 12.09 -5.76
N THR A 38 -7.88 11.61 -6.26
CA THR A 38 -7.70 11.32 -7.69
C THR A 38 -8.15 9.91 -8.07
N GLY A 39 -8.45 9.09 -7.07
CA GLY A 39 -8.85 7.70 -7.28
C GLY A 39 -7.71 6.75 -7.61
N ILE A 40 -6.45 7.17 -7.46
CA ILE A 40 -5.28 6.29 -7.55
C ILE A 40 -4.91 5.84 -6.15
N LEU A 41 -5.12 4.57 -5.84
CA LEU A 41 -4.86 3.97 -4.53
C LEU A 41 -3.67 3.01 -4.60
N LEU A 42 -2.70 3.20 -3.73
CA LEU A 42 -1.66 2.22 -3.45
C LEU A 42 -2.14 1.34 -2.30
N VAL A 43 -2.14 0.03 -2.47
CA VAL A 43 -2.64 -0.93 -1.46
C VAL A 43 -1.52 -1.87 -1.07
N ASP A 44 -1.32 -2.02 0.21
CA ASP A 44 -0.36 -2.96 0.79
C ASP A 44 -0.78 -3.32 2.22
N GLY A 45 -0.12 -4.28 2.83
CA GLY A 45 -0.38 -4.75 4.18
C GLY A 45 0.85 -4.78 5.07
N LYS A 46 0.60 -4.74 6.37
CA LYS A 46 1.58 -5.05 7.42
C LYS A 46 0.98 -6.04 8.39
N TYR A 47 1.84 -6.65 9.19
CA TYR A 47 1.43 -7.67 10.14
C TYR A 47 1.69 -7.20 11.56
N VAL A 48 0.67 -7.33 12.41
CA VAL A 48 0.69 -6.97 13.84
C VAL A 48 0.60 -8.21 14.72
N LYS A 49 1.33 -8.22 15.84
CA LYS A 49 1.26 -9.29 16.84
C LYS A 49 0.13 -9.02 17.80
N VAL A 50 -0.79 -9.98 17.92
CA VAL A 50 -1.94 -9.91 18.84
C VAL A 50 -1.94 -11.16 19.71
N LYS A 51 -2.13 -11.00 21.01
CA LYS A 51 -2.21 -12.10 21.96
C LYS A 51 -3.40 -13.01 21.65
N GLY A 52 -3.21 -14.30 21.78
CA GLY A 52 -4.24 -15.31 21.47
C GLY A 52 -4.26 -15.73 19.98
N TYR A 53 -3.33 -15.25 19.17
CA TYR A 53 -3.16 -15.69 17.78
C TYR A 53 -1.74 -16.22 17.58
N ASP A 54 -1.62 -17.38 16.97
CA ASP A 54 -0.33 -18.03 16.68
C ASP A 54 0.46 -17.29 15.59
N ARG A 55 -0.26 -16.62 14.68
CA ARG A 55 0.31 -15.85 13.59
C ARG A 55 0.02 -14.35 13.78
N LYS A 56 0.89 -13.53 13.21
CA LYS A 56 0.63 -12.09 13.12
C LYS A 56 -0.60 -11.85 12.24
N LEU A 57 -1.43 -10.90 12.63
CA LEU A 57 -2.63 -10.51 11.89
C LEU A 57 -2.30 -9.44 10.85
N PRO A 58 -2.84 -9.55 9.62
CA PRO A 58 -2.64 -8.53 8.60
C PRO A 58 -3.47 -7.28 8.89
N VAL A 59 -2.86 -6.14 8.71
CA VAL A 59 -3.52 -4.84 8.55
C VAL A 59 -3.34 -4.38 7.11
N VAL A 60 -4.41 -4.39 6.33
CA VAL A 60 -4.44 -3.87 4.96
C VAL A 60 -4.87 -2.42 4.99
N TYR A 61 -4.21 -1.57 4.25
CA TYR A 61 -4.61 -0.16 4.11
C TYR A 61 -4.26 0.38 2.74
N GLY A 62 -4.84 1.53 2.40
CA GLY A 62 -4.55 2.22 1.16
C GLY A 62 -3.99 3.61 1.40
N VAL A 63 -3.13 4.07 0.50
CA VAL A 63 -2.63 5.44 0.46
C VAL A 63 -3.04 6.04 -0.89
N ASP A 64 -3.78 7.14 -0.86
CA ASP A 64 -4.07 7.91 -2.07
C ASP A 64 -2.79 8.54 -2.61
N TYR A 65 -2.51 8.29 -3.88
CA TYR A 65 -1.23 8.63 -4.50
C TYR A 65 -0.95 10.12 -4.57
N GLN A 66 -1.96 10.95 -4.74
CA GLN A 66 -1.76 12.40 -4.92
C GLN A 66 -1.80 13.16 -3.60
N SER A 67 -2.68 12.79 -2.71
CA SER A 67 -2.83 13.48 -1.42
C SER A 67 -1.95 12.90 -0.31
N HIS A 68 -1.40 11.68 -0.50
CA HIS A 68 -0.72 10.90 0.53
C HIS A 68 -1.63 10.60 1.74
N ASP A 69 -2.95 10.73 1.57
CA ASP A 69 -3.93 10.44 2.62
C ASP A 69 -4.25 8.95 2.71
N ILE A 70 -4.70 8.52 3.88
CA ILE A 70 -5.07 7.12 4.16
C ILE A 70 -6.58 7.04 4.29
N PRO A 71 -7.33 6.75 3.19
CA PRO A 71 -8.79 6.80 3.22
C PRO A 71 -9.42 5.71 4.09
N SER A 72 -8.82 4.55 4.19
CA SER A 72 -9.31 3.43 5.00
C SER A 72 -8.21 2.42 5.29
N TYR A 73 -8.46 1.60 6.30
CA TYR A 73 -7.67 0.42 6.65
C TYR A 73 -8.59 -0.72 7.12
N ARG A 74 -8.05 -1.94 7.18
CA ARG A 74 -8.73 -3.09 7.76
C ARG A 74 -7.75 -4.01 8.48
N LEU A 75 -8.01 -4.29 9.76
CA LEU A 75 -7.38 -5.38 10.49
C LEU A 75 -8.17 -6.67 10.25
N GLY A 76 -7.51 -7.73 9.81
CA GLY A 76 -8.12 -9.03 9.53
C GLY A 76 -7.45 -10.16 10.29
N VAL A 77 -8.09 -11.34 10.31
CA VAL A 77 -7.47 -12.55 10.87
C VAL A 77 -6.53 -13.23 9.87
N ASN A 78 -6.73 -12.96 8.58
CA ASN A 78 -5.85 -13.37 7.47
C ASN A 78 -5.97 -12.36 6.33
N GLU A 79 -5.03 -12.40 5.39
CA GLU A 79 -5.01 -11.59 4.18
C GLU A 79 -5.79 -12.26 3.04
N GLY A 80 -6.90 -12.91 3.38
CA GLY A 80 -7.76 -13.57 2.42
C GLY A 80 -8.82 -12.64 1.82
N TYR A 81 -9.48 -13.15 0.79
CA TYR A 81 -10.50 -12.43 0.01
C TYR A 81 -11.56 -11.71 0.87
N LEU A 82 -12.07 -12.34 1.96
CA LEU A 82 -13.09 -11.73 2.82
C LEU A 82 -12.57 -10.48 3.58
N THR A 83 -11.32 -10.47 4.00
CA THR A 83 -10.73 -9.29 4.64
C THR A 83 -10.59 -8.16 3.63
N LEU A 84 -10.17 -8.49 2.41
CA LEU A 84 -9.98 -7.55 1.32
C LEU A 84 -11.30 -6.98 0.79
N ILE A 85 -12.33 -7.81 0.64
CA ILE A 85 -13.69 -7.35 0.30
C ILE A 85 -14.20 -6.33 1.34
N LYS A 86 -14.02 -6.60 2.64
CA LYS A 86 -14.41 -5.64 3.69
C LYS A 86 -13.62 -4.33 3.61
N PHE A 87 -12.33 -4.40 3.26
CA PHE A 87 -11.51 -3.21 3.03
C PHE A 87 -12.02 -2.38 1.84
N PHE A 88 -12.20 -2.98 0.67
CA PHE A 88 -12.70 -2.25 -0.51
C PHE A 88 -14.16 -1.79 -0.34
N SER A 89 -15.00 -2.56 0.33
CA SER A 89 -16.36 -2.13 0.68
C SER A 89 -16.34 -0.89 1.58
N SER A 90 -15.41 -0.81 2.55
CA SER A 90 -15.28 0.38 3.40
C SER A 90 -14.88 1.62 2.60
N LEU A 91 -14.03 1.48 1.58
CA LEU A 91 -13.68 2.57 0.66
C LEU A 91 -14.89 3.04 -0.15
N LYS A 92 -15.70 2.10 -0.67
CA LYS A 92 -16.91 2.41 -1.42
C LYS A 92 -17.95 3.12 -0.55
N LEU A 93 -18.17 2.65 0.68
CA LEU A 93 -19.06 3.27 1.66
C LEU A 93 -18.56 4.67 2.10
N ALA A 94 -17.24 4.87 2.11
CA ALA A 94 -16.63 6.18 2.36
C ALA A 94 -16.62 7.11 1.13
N ASN A 95 -17.26 6.72 0.03
CA ASN A 95 -17.29 7.46 -1.23
C ASN A 95 -15.91 7.74 -1.83
N TYR A 96 -14.92 6.86 -1.57
CA TYR A 96 -13.61 6.99 -2.21
C TYR A 96 -13.75 6.67 -3.72
N PRO A 97 -13.35 7.58 -4.63
CA PRO A 97 -13.58 7.43 -6.07
C PRO A 97 -12.50 6.56 -6.74
N LEU A 98 -12.36 5.30 -6.33
CA LEU A 98 -11.30 4.43 -6.83
C LEU A 98 -11.45 4.20 -8.34
N GLN A 99 -10.43 4.59 -9.10
CA GLN A 99 -10.32 4.42 -10.55
C GLN A 99 -9.13 3.56 -10.93
N ALA A 100 -8.06 3.57 -10.13
CA ALA A 100 -6.89 2.75 -10.38
C ALA A 100 -6.24 2.31 -9.06
N MET A 101 -5.70 1.11 -9.03
CA MET A 101 -5.00 0.52 -7.89
C MET A 101 -3.61 0.06 -8.29
N VAL A 102 -2.62 0.29 -7.41
CA VAL A 102 -1.30 -0.35 -7.50
C VAL A 102 -1.15 -1.26 -6.29
N CYS A 103 -0.81 -2.51 -6.51
CA CYS A 103 -0.63 -3.51 -5.45
C CYS A 103 0.45 -4.53 -5.82
N ASP A 104 0.80 -5.37 -4.86
CA ASP A 104 1.62 -6.55 -5.10
C ASP A 104 0.84 -7.62 -5.87
N ASP A 105 1.54 -8.67 -6.30
CA ASP A 105 0.93 -9.80 -7.00
C ASP A 105 0.17 -10.72 -6.03
N ASN A 106 -0.93 -10.21 -5.49
CA ASN A 106 -1.88 -10.96 -4.68
C ASN A 106 -3.22 -11.05 -5.42
N GLN A 107 -3.56 -12.25 -5.88
CA GLN A 107 -4.81 -12.51 -6.62
C GLN A 107 -6.05 -12.08 -5.82
N ALA A 108 -6.08 -12.40 -4.52
CA ALA A 108 -7.23 -12.05 -3.67
C ALA A 108 -7.44 -10.53 -3.58
N THR A 109 -6.35 -9.74 -3.59
CA THR A 109 -6.43 -8.27 -3.61
C THR A 109 -7.02 -7.75 -4.91
N ARG A 110 -6.60 -8.30 -6.05
CA ARG A 110 -7.14 -7.93 -7.37
C ARG A 110 -8.62 -8.28 -7.49
N ASP A 111 -8.98 -9.52 -7.15
CA ASP A 111 -10.35 -10.02 -7.24
C ASP A 111 -11.30 -9.23 -6.33
N ALA A 112 -10.89 -8.95 -5.09
CA ALA A 112 -11.68 -8.15 -4.17
C ALA A 112 -11.85 -6.70 -4.66
N CYS A 113 -10.79 -6.09 -5.20
CA CYS A 113 -10.86 -4.76 -5.80
C CYS A 113 -11.85 -4.72 -6.96
N LEU A 114 -11.70 -5.60 -7.93
CA LEU A 114 -12.54 -5.62 -9.15
C LEU A 114 -13.98 -6.02 -8.87
N ASN A 115 -14.24 -6.81 -7.84
CA ASN A 115 -15.60 -7.10 -7.41
C ASN A 115 -16.33 -5.85 -6.90
N ILE A 116 -15.66 -5.00 -6.12
CA ILE A 116 -16.27 -3.79 -5.55
C ILE A 116 -16.21 -2.59 -6.51
N PHE A 117 -15.13 -2.52 -7.32
CA PHE A 117 -14.86 -1.46 -8.29
C PHE A 117 -14.52 -2.07 -9.67
N PRO A 118 -15.52 -2.58 -10.41
CA PRO A 118 -15.29 -3.37 -11.65
C PRO A 118 -14.63 -2.56 -12.78
N GLY A 119 -14.67 -1.22 -12.72
CA GLY A 119 -14.01 -0.35 -13.69
C GLY A 119 -12.60 0.08 -13.30
N ALA A 120 -12.06 -0.40 -12.17
CA ALA A 120 -10.75 0.02 -11.72
C ALA A 120 -9.62 -0.59 -12.57
N VAL A 121 -8.65 0.24 -12.94
CA VAL A 121 -7.41 -0.22 -13.58
C VAL A 121 -6.48 -0.78 -12.51
N VAL A 122 -5.99 -2.00 -12.69
CA VAL A 122 -5.01 -2.62 -11.78
C VAL A 122 -3.62 -2.55 -12.38
N GLN A 123 -2.66 -2.11 -11.57
CA GLN A 123 -1.23 -2.12 -11.86
C GLN A 123 -0.51 -2.97 -10.83
N LEU A 124 0.20 -4.00 -11.25
CA LEU A 124 1.13 -4.73 -10.38
C LEU A 124 2.39 -3.90 -10.13
N CYS A 125 2.89 -3.96 -8.91
CA CYS A 125 4.15 -3.31 -8.54
C CYS A 125 5.32 -3.93 -9.31
N GLN A 126 5.90 -3.16 -10.22
CA GLN A 126 7.04 -3.62 -11.03
C GLN A 126 8.29 -3.89 -10.17
N ASN A 127 8.46 -3.22 -9.04
CA ASN A 127 9.58 -3.48 -8.14
C ASN A 127 9.46 -4.85 -7.46
N HIS A 128 8.27 -5.22 -6.99
CA HIS A 128 8.03 -6.55 -6.43
C HIS A 128 8.19 -7.64 -7.49
N TYR A 129 7.69 -7.40 -8.71
CA TYR A 129 7.91 -8.34 -9.81
C TYR A 129 9.40 -8.55 -10.10
N LYS A 130 10.18 -7.46 -10.25
CA LYS A 130 11.64 -7.53 -10.45
C LYS A 130 12.34 -8.27 -9.29
N GLN A 131 11.91 -8.02 -8.05
CA GLN A 131 12.47 -8.72 -6.90
C GLN A 131 12.15 -10.22 -6.91
N ASN A 132 10.93 -10.61 -7.30
CA ASN A 132 10.55 -12.00 -7.46
C ASN A 132 11.41 -12.70 -8.52
N VAL A 133 11.65 -12.06 -9.66
CA VAL A 133 12.57 -12.56 -10.69
C VAL A 133 13.99 -12.74 -10.14
N ARG A 134 14.52 -11.76 -9.42
CA ARG A 134 15.85 -11.87 -8.77
C ARG A 134 15.93 -13.06 -7.82
N ASN A 135 14.86 -13.32 -7.07
CA ASN A 135 14.81 -14.40 -6.08
C ASN A 135 14.78 -15.80 -6.71
N CYS A 136 14.54 -15.91 -8.03
CA CYS A 136 14.62 -17.18 -8.74
C CYS A 136 16.08 -17.66 -8.97
N PHE A 137 17.06 -16.77 -8.77
CA PHE A 137 18.47 -17.05 -9.05
C PHE A 137 19.36 -16.68 -7.86
N ASP A 138 20.44 -17.43 -7.65
CA ASP A 138 21.52 -17.01 -6.74
C ASP A 138 22.52 -16.10 -7.47
N LEU A 139 22.14 -14.84 -7.65
CA LEU A 139 22.92 -13.87 -8.44
C LEU A 139 24.31 -13.53 -7.86
N LYS A 140 24.67 -14.06 -6.67
CA LYS A 140 26.02 -13.91 -6.11
C LYS A 140 27.01 -14.85 -6.79
N THR A 141 26.53 -16.04 -7.18
CA THR A 141 27.32 -17.09 -7.80
C THR A 141 26.99 -17.31 -9.27
N ASP A 142 25.78 -16.95 -9.70
CA ASP A 142 25.24 -17.13 -11.03
C ASP A 142 25.40 -15.86 -11.88
N SER A 143 26.55 -15.72 -12.52
CA SER A 143 26.81 -14.60 -13.44
C SER A 143 26.07 -14.70 -14.76
N LEU A 144 25.70 -15.92 -15.19
CA LEU A 144 25.01 -16.15 -16.47
C LEU A 144 23.63 -15.52 -16.44
N HIS A 145 22.80 -15.82 -15.42
CA HIS A 145 21.44 -15.30 -15.34
C HIS A 145 21.36 -13.82 -14.90
N LEU A 146 22.47 -13.24 -14.47
CA LEU A 146 22.52 -11.80 -14.16
C LEU A 146 22.17 -10.93 -15.39
N GLU A 147 22.55 -11.37 -16.59
CA GLU A 147 22.19 -10.67 -17.82
C GLU A 147 20.68 -10.76 -18.12
N PHE A 148 20.09 -11.93 -17.92
CA PHE A 148 18.65 -12.13 -18.05
C PHE A 148 17.87 -11.23 -17.09
N VAL A 149 18.24 -11.22 -15.81
CA VAL A 149 17.60 -10.39 -14.78
C VAL A 149 17.70 -8.91 -15.14
N ARG A 150 18.87 -8.43 -15.56
CA ARG A 150 19.06 -7.05 -16.03
C ARG A 150 18.18 -6.73 -17.24
N GLY A 151 17.99 -7.69 -18.14
CA GLY A 151 17.08 -7.55 -19.28
C GLY A 151 15.64 -7.34 -18.87
N ILE A 152 15.13 -8.10 -17.90
CA ILE A 152 13.78 -7.93 -17.32
C ILE A 152 13.69 -6.59 -16.57
N GLU A 153 14.71 -6.22 -15.81
CA GLU A 153 14.75 -4.93 -15.11
C GLU A 153 14.73 -3.74 -16.07
N ASP A 154 15.52 -3.79 -17.14
CA ASP A 154 15.49 -2.76 -18.18
C ASP A 154 14.12 -2.69 -18.86
N LEU A 155 13.52 -3.82 -19.20
CA LEU A 155 12.19 -3.88 -19.82
C LEU A 155 11.12 -3.15 -18.98
N LEU A 156 11.21 -3.23 -17.65
CA LEU A 156 10.26 -2.64 -16.70
C LEU A 156 10.76 -1.32 -16.06
N SER A 157 11.95 -0.81 -16.42
CA SER A 157 12.56 0.35 -15.73
C SER A 157 11.97 1.69 -16.14
N CYS A 158 11.42 1.80 -17.34
CA CYS A 158 10.85 3.03 -17.86
C CYS A 158 9.58 2.79 -18.67
N LYS A 159 8.78 3.86 -18.79
CA LYS A 159 7.57 3.84 -19.60
C LYS A 159 7.95 3.93 -21.09
N ARG A 160 7.88 2.80 -21.77
CA ARG A 160 8.20 2.64 -23.21
C ARG A 160 6.95 2.62 -24.06
N SER A 161 7.08 2.80 -25.37
CA SER A 161 6.00 2.45 -26.32
C SER A 161 5.71 0.94 -26.27
N LEU A 162 4.51 0.52 -26.67
CA LEU A 162 4.16 -0.91 -26.71
C LEU A 162 5.05 -1.65 -27.70
N GLU A 163 5.34 -1.04 -28.84
CA GLU A 163 6.21 -1.59 -29.87
C GLU A 163 7.64 -1.84 -29.33
N ASP A 164 8.25 -0.85 -28.68
CA ASP A 164 9.59 -1.01 -28.09
C ASP A 164 9.59 -2.07 -26.97
N HIS A 165 8.55 -2.10 -26.15
CA HIS A 165 8.39 -3.12 -25.12
C HIS A 165 8.32 -4.52 -25.73
N ASN A 166 7.46 -4.74 -26.72
CA ASN A 166 7.29 -6.04 -27.37
C ASN A 166 8.55 -6.49 -28.11
N ARG A 167 9.24 -5.58 -28.79
CA ARG A 167 10.51 -5.86 -29.45
C ARG A 167 11.58 -6.36 -28.46
N ARG A 168 11.72 -5.69 -27.32
CA ARG A 168 12.69 -6.10 -26.27
C ARG A 168 12.29 -7.40 -25.60
N ALA A 169 11.01 -7.60 -25.31
CA ALA A 169 10.50 -8.86 -24.77
C ALA A 169 10.76 -10.02 -25.74
N GLY A 170 10.55 -9.80 -27.06
CA GLY A 170 10.86 -10.78 -28.11
C GLY A 170 12.35 -11.13 -28.14
N TYR A 171 13.25 -10.13 -28.05
CA TYR A 171 14.69 -10.38 -27.96
C TYR A 171 15.08 -11.21 -26.73
N LEU A 172 14.52 -10.91 -25.57
CA LEU A 172 14.76 -11.70 -24.34
C LEU A 172 14.24 -13.13 -24.52
N PHE A 173 13.04 -13.31 -25.11
CA PHE A 173 12.48 -14.62 -25.37
C PHE A 173 13.38 -15.44 -26.30
N ASP A 174 13.80 -14.91 -27.45
CA ASP A 174 14.63 -15.64 -28.41
C ASP A 174 15.97 -16.07 -27.82
N ARG A 175 16.55 -15.24 -26.96
CA ARG A 175 17.83 -15.52 -26.31
C ARG A 175 17.73 -16.57 -25.20
N TRP A 176 16.62 -16.59 -24.43
CA TRP A 176 16.53 -17.34 -23.18
C TRP A 176 15.47 -18.46 -23.19
N LYS A 177 14.75 -18.66 -24.28
CA LYS A 177 13.69 -19.68 -24.40
C LYS A 177 14.13 -21.13 -24.19
N HIS A 178 15.42 -21.41 -24.26
CA HIS A 178 15.99 -22.75 -24.05
C HIS A 178 16.35 -23.02 -22.59
N ASP A 179 16.36 -21.99 -21.73
CA ASP A 179 16.53 -22.14 -20.31
C ASP A 179 15.16 -22.30 -19.63
N PRO A 180 14.91 -23.41 -18.89
CA PRO A 180 13.58 -23.70 -18.34
C PRO A 180 13.10 -22.64 -17.33
N ILE A 181 14.00 -22.08 -16.50
CA ILE A 181 13.66 -21.09 -15.49
C ILE A 181 13.36 -19.76 -16.18
N CYS A 182 14.21 -19.32 -17.10
CA CYS A 182 13.99 -18.10 -17.87
C CYS A 182 12.70 -18.18 -18.71
N LEU A 183 12.42 -19.33 -19.36
CA LEU A 183 11.19 -19.54 -20.11
C LEU A 183 9.95 -19.44 -19.21
N ALA A 184 9.99 -20.02 -18.02
CA ALA A 184 8.89 -19.92 -17.05
C ALA A 184 8.62 -18.44 -16.66
N ILE A 185 9.69 -17.69 -16.37
CA ILE A 185 9.59 -16.24 -16.03
C ILE A 185 9.06 -15.44 -17.22
N LEU A 186 9.53 -15.69 -18.45
CA LEU A 186 9.04 -14.99 -19.64
C LEU A 186 7.57 -15.30 -19.93
N THR A 187 7.15 -16.54 -19.67
CA THR A 187 5.75 -16.96 -19.79
C THR A 187 4.87 -16.24 -18.77
N ASP A 188 5.34 -16.14 -17.53
CA ASP A 188 4.65 -15.40 -16.46
C ASP A 188 4.60 -13.90 -16.76
N LEU A 189 5.70 -13.32 -17.25
CA LEU A 189 5.75 -11.92 -17.71
C LEU A 189 4.71 -11.64 -18.79
N ALA A 190 4.58 -12.54 -19.78
CA ALA A 190 3.60 -12.40 -20.86
C ALA A 190 2.16 -12.46 -20.31
N LYS A 191 1.86 -13.40 -19.41
CA LYS A 191 0.54 -13.52 -18.76
C LYS A 191 0.19 -12.31 -17.88
N SER A 192 1.18 -11.75 -17.21
CA SER A 192 1.01 -10.60 -16.30
C SER A 192 1.15 -9.24 -17.02
N SER A 193 1.40 -9.23 -18.33
CA SER A 193 1.74 -8.04 -19.10
C SER A 193 0.71 -6.92 -18.96
N ASP A 194 -0.58 -7.21 -19.08
CA ASP A 194 -1.65 -6.21 -18.97
C ASP A 194 -1.67 -5.55 -17.58
N LEU A 195 -1.38 -6.33 -16.53
CA LEU A 195 -1.31 -5.84 -15.16
C LEU A 195 -0.02 -5.08 -14.88
N LEU A 196 1.12 -5.53 -15.42
CA LEU A 196 2.42 -4.85 -15.27
C LEU A 196 2.50 -3.56 -16.09
N LEU A 197 1.68 -3.44 -17.12
CA LEU A 197 1.58 -2.28 -18.01
C LEU A 197 0.26 -1.50 -17.82
N GLY A 198 -0.47 -1.73 -16.75
CA GLY A 198 -1.75 -1.07 -16.45
C GLY A 198 -1.67 0.46 -16.47
N TRP A 199 -0.49 1.04 -16.18
CA TRP A 199 -0.22 2.47 -16.30
C TRP A 199 -0.49 3.05 -17.70
N ARG A 200 -0.57 2.24 -18.74
CA ARG A 200 -0.93 2.66 -20.10
C ARG A 200 -2.39 3.04 -20.20
N ASN A 201 -3.24 2.37 -19.41
CA ASN A 201 -4.69 2.52 -19.42
C ASN A 201 -5.17 3.62 -18.45
N PHE A 202 -4.26 4.20 -17.64
CA PHE A 202 -4.62 5.26 -16.71
C PHE A 202 -3.49 6.30 -16.57
N ARG A 203 -3.77 7.54 -16.99
CA ARG A 203 -2.79 8.62 -16.97
C ARG A 203 -2.35 8.95 -15.53
N GLY A 204 -1.05 8.95 -15.30
CA GLY A 204 -0.49 9.32 -13.99
C GLY A 204 -0.36 8.16 -13.00
N LEU A 205 -0.81 6.95 -13.37
CA LEU A 205 -0.67 5.77 -12.54
C LEU A 205 0.82 5.44 -12.32
N PRO A 206 1.29 5.31 -11.06
CA PRO A 206 2.64 4.86 -10.78
C PRO A 206 2.80 3.37 -11.09
N THR A 207 4.03 2.95 -11.35
CA THR A 207 4.36 1.55 -11.65
C THR A 207 4.81 0.78 -10.42
N THR A 208 4.92 1.45 -9.27
CA THR A 208 5.47 0.86 -8.03
C THR A 208 4.68 1.29 -6.79
N THR A 209 4.81 0.51 -5.74
CA THR A 209 4.24 0.76 -4.40
C THR A 209 5.18 1.55 -3.48
N ASN A 210 6.28 2.12 -3.96
CA ASN A 210 7.32 2.76 -3.12
C ASN A 210 6.77 3.76 -2.09
N LEU A 211 5.73 4.52 -2.45
CA LEU A 211 5.12 5.46 -1.52
C LEU A 211 4.52 4.75 -0.29
N ILE A 212 3.69 3.71 -0.50
CA ILE A 212 3.10 2.99 0.63
C ILE A 212 4.16 2.18 1.41
N GLU A 213 5.24 1.74 0.77
CA GLU A 213 6.38 1.12 1.45
C GLU A 213 7.07 2.08 2.43
N CYS A 214 7.16 3.38 2.09
CA CYS A 214 7.61 4.40 3.02
C CYS A 214 6.66 4.50 4.24
N PHE A 215 5.35 4.50 4.03
CA PHE A 215 4.36 4.46 5.11
C PHE A 215 4.47 3.18 5.95
N ASN A 216 4.70 2.05 5.32
CA ASN A 216 4.96 0.77 5.98
C ASN A 216 6.21 0.80 6.87
N SER A 217 7.27 1.48 6.45
CA SER A 217 8.48 1.65 7.24
C SER A 217 8.20 2.47 8.51
N HIS A 218 7.42 3.53 8.40
CA HIS A 218 6.99 4.33 9.56
C HIS A 218 6.10 3.52 10.52
N LEU A 219 5.13 2.77 10.02
CA LEU A 219 4.27 1.90 10.83
C LEU A 219 5.12 0.84 11.55
N GLN A 220 6.03 0.18 10.82
CA GLN A 220 6.93 -0.83 11.38
C GLN A 220 7.81 -0.27 12.50
N GLY A 221 8.32 0.96 12.36
CA GLY A 221 9.08 1.64 13.40
C GLY A 221 8.28 1.79 14.70
N ARG A 222 6.98 2.08 14.61
CA ARG A 222 6.10 2.16 15.79
C ARG A 222 5.73 0.78 16.35
N LEU A 223 5.43 -0.18 15.50
CA LEU A 223 5.10 -1.55 15.91
C LEU A 223 6.25 -2.25 16.65
N LYS A 224 7.51 -1.93 16.31
CA LYS A 224 8.69 -2.43 17.04
C LYS A 224 8.68 -2.02 18.51
N THR A 225 8.16 -0.84 18.85
CA THR A 225 8.12 -0.33 20.24
C THR A 225 6.92 -0.87 21.03
N VAL A 226 5.84 -1.28 20.34
CA VAL A 226 4.59 -1.78 20.97
C VAL A 226 4.72 -3.23 21.46
N LYS A 227 5.66 -4.01 20.90
CA LYS A 227 5.88 -5.45 21.19
C LYS A 227 4.70 -6.40 20.89
N GLY A 228 3.46 -5.91 20.81
CA GLY A 228 2.23 -6.64 20.54
C GLY A 228 1.01 -6.03 21.22
N PHE A 229 -0.16 -6.54 20.89
CA PHE A 229 -1.45 -6.06 21.40
C PHE A 229 -2.15 -7.14 22.22
N GLU A 230 -2.87 -6.74 23.28
CA GLU A 230 -3.58 -7.66 24.18
C GLU A 230 -4.80 -8.31 23.54
N SER A 231 -5.42 -7.65 22.56
CA SER A 231 -6.60 -8.16 21.83
C SER A 231 -6.67 -7.53 20.44
N MET A 232 -7.52 -8.11 19.58
CA MET A 232 -7.81 -7.56 18.25
C MET A 232 -8.46 -6.17 18.35
N SER A 233 -9.37 -5.95 19.29
CA SER A 233 -9.99 -4.64 19.54
C SER A 233 -8.95 -3.59 19.96
N HIS A 234 -8.03 -3.94 20.87
CA HIS A 234 -6.94 -3.05 21.26
C HIS A 234 -6.03 -2.70 20.05
N ALA A 235 -5.69 -3.70 19.23
CA ALA A 235 -4.91 -3.48 18.02
C ALA A 235 -5.63 -2.53 17.03
N ASP A 236 -6.92 -2.73 16.82
CA ASP A 236 -7.73 -1.91 15.91
C ASP A 236 -7.86 -0.47 16.42
N THR A 237 -8.13 -0.27 17.71
CA THR A 237 -8.17 1.06 18.35
C THR A 237 -6.84 1.81 18.19
N TRP A 238 -5.72 1.14 18.42
CA TRP A 238 -4.39 1.73 18.28
C TRP A 238 -4.08 2.06 16.81
N LEU A 239 -4.38 1.14 15.88
CA LEU A 239 -4.19 1.35 14.44
C LEU A 239 -5.02 2.52 13.94
N ASN A 240 -6.28 2.64 14.38
CA ASN A 240 -7.13 3.77 14.03
C ASN A 240 -6.49 5.09 14.47
N GLY A 241 -6.05 5.18 15.72
CA GLY A 241 -5.32 6.35 16.24
C GLY A 241 -4.05 6.65 15.44
N TYR A 242 -3.26 5.61 15.12
CA TYR A 242 -2.05 5.74 14.30
C TYR A 242 -2.36 6.31 12.91
N PHE A 243 -3.33 5.74 12.20
CA PHE A 243 -3.67 6.21 10.86
C PHE A 243 -4.26 7.62 10.88
N LEU A 244 -5.14 7.96 11.82
CA LEU A 244 -5.63 9.33 11.99
C LEU A 244 -4.49 10.31 12.29
N ARG A 245 -3.56 9.93 13.15
CA ARG A 245 -2.37 10.75 13.40
C ARG A 245 -1.53 10.96 12.14
N ARG A 246 -1.39 9.95 11.28
CA ARG A 246 -0.69 10.10 9.99
C ARG A 246 -1.42 11.05 9.04
N ARG A 247 -2.74 11.01 9.00
CA ARG A 247 -3.58 11.90 8.19
C ARG A 247 -3.50 13.37 8.61
N THR A 248 -3.24 13.63 9.90
CA THR A 248 -3.20 14.96 10.51
C THR A 248 -1.78 15.48 10.79
N LYS A 249 -0.75 14.68 10.56
CA LYS A 249 0.65 15.10 10.69
C LYS A 249 1.10 15.77 9.38
N LYS A 250 1.76 16.93 9.49
CA LYS A 250 2.36 17.62 8.33
C LYS A 250 3.40 16.73 7.64
N LEU A 251 3.36 16.73 6.33
CA LEU A 251 4.36 16.11 5.47
C LEU A 251 5.61 16.99 5.46
N THR A 252 6.80 16.39 5.49
CA THR A 252 8.09 17.11 5.59
C THR A 252 9.08 16.71 4.51
N ASP A 253 9.00 15.48 4.02
CA ASP A 253 10.04 14.87 3.19
C ASP A 253 9.52 14.46 1.81
N CYS A 254 8.52 15.20 1.29
CA CYS A 254 8.01 14.96 -0.06
C CYS A 254 8.96 15.54 -1.10
N GLU A 255 9.28 14.75 -2.13
CA GLU A 255 10.21 15.11 -3.19
C GLU A 255 9.52 15.19 -4.56
N GLY A 256 10.25 15.70 -5.55
CA GLY A 256 9.82 15.78 -6.94
C GLY A 256 8.48 16.49 -7.08
N LYS A 257 7.54 15.89 -7.79
CA LYS A 257 6.19 16.45 -8.02
C LYS A 257 5.33 16.61 -6.75
N PHE A 258 5.71 15.97 -5.65
CA PHE A 258 5.00 16.05 -4.38
C PHE A 258 5.58 17.09 -3.41
N LYS A 259 6.63 17.82 -3.78
CA LYS A 259 7.28 18.82 -2.92
C LYS A 259 6.30 19.87 -2.38
N SER A 260 5.24 20.19 -3.13
CA SER A 260 4.19 21.14 -2.72
C SER A 260 3.27 20.65 -1.60
N LEU A 261 3.38 19.37 -1.22
CA LEU A 261 2.65 18.80 -0.09
C LEU A 261 3.34 19.09 1.25
N ASN A 262 4.63 19.42 1.25
CA ASN A 262 5.37 19.72 2.47
C ASN A 262 4.72 20.87 3.23
N GLY A 263 4.63 20.73 4.54
CA GLY A 263 3.97 21.66 5.44
C GLY A 263 2.45 21.47 5.56
N LYS A 264 1.83 20.72 4.65
CA LYS A 264 0.39 20.39 4.71
C LYS A 264 0.19 19.02 5.34
N THR A 265 -0.98 18.79 5.94
CA THR A 265 -1.38 17.44 6.34
C THR A 265 -2.06 16.71 5.18
N PRO A 266 -1.96 15.37 5.07
CA PRO A 266 -2.69 14.60 4.05
C PRO A 266 -4.19 14.95 4.01
N LEU A 267 -4.83 15.06 5.17
CA LEU A 267 -6.25 15.40 5.26
C LEU A 267 -6.56 16.83 4.79
N GLN A 268 -5.64 17.81 5.00
CA GLN A 268 -5.80 19.16 4.42
C GLN A 268 -5.77 19.13 2.89
N VAL A 269 -5.00 18.22 2.30
CA VAL A 269 -4.93 18.07 0.84
C VAL A 269 -6.20 17.42 0.28
N SER A 270 -6.76 16.43 0.98
CA SER A 270 -7.91 15.64 0.54
C SER A 270 -9.27 16.19 0.97
N LYS A 271 -9.32 17.17 1.91
CA LYS A 271 -10.57 17.68 2.48
C LYS A 271 -11.50 18.30 1.45
N LYS A 272 -12.80 18.27 1.71
CA LYS A 272 -13.81 19.06 1.00
C LYS A 272 -13.47 20.56 1.09
N PRO A 273 -13.83 21.36 0.06
CA PRO A 273 -13.78 22.82 0.18
C PRO A 273 -14.59 23.29 1.39
N ASP A 274 -14.17 24.40 1.99
CA ASP A 274 -14.89 25.12 3.03
C ASP A 274 -15.27 24.33 4.30
N ILE A 275 -14.58 23.21 4.54
CA ILE A 275 -14.72 22.46 5.80
C ILE A 275 -13.51 22.73 6.69
N ASP A 276 -13.78 23.13 7.93
CA ASP A 276 -12.77 23.15 8.98
C ASP A 276 -12.48 21.73 9.49
N LEU A 277 -11.20 21.42 9.63
CA LEU A 277 -10.81 20.11 10.13
C LEU A 277 -10.87 20.08 11.65
N PRO A 278 -11.49 19.06 12.24
CA PRO A 278 -11.50 18.89 13.68
C PRO A 278 -10.08 18.63 14.22
N ILE A 279 -9.84 19.06 15.45
CA ILE A 279 -8.61 18.76 16.19
C ILE A 279 -8.81 17.40 16.85
N PHE A 280 -8.06 16.38 16.37
CA PHE A 280 -8.12 15.03 16.94
C PHE A 280 -7.07 14.78 18.05
N PHE A 281 -5.96 15.53 18.03
CA PHE A 281 -4.81 15.34 18.92
C PHE A 281 -4.23 16.68 19.39
#